data_636a2c2563b60baf8d56d646f1b18af3
#
_entry.id   636a2c2563b60baf8d56d646f1b18af3
#
_cell.length_a   1.000
_cell.length_b   1.000
_cell.length_c   1.000
_cell.angle_alpha   90.00
_cell.angle_beta   90.00
_cell.angle_gamma   90.00
#
_symmetry.space_group_name_H-M   'P 1'
#
loop_
_entity.id
_entity.type
_entity.pdbx_description
1 polymer ?
#
loop_
_entity_poly.entity_id
_entity_poly.type
_entity_poly.pdbx_seq_one_letter_code
_entity_poly.pdbx_strand_id
1 'polypeptide(L)'
;MSRVKAGVITRTRHKKIIRRAKGYYGRRKNTFKAANQAVEKAGQYAYRDRKVRKREFRSLWIQRINAGCRLHGIKYSIFINGLKKLNLNFNRKILADLAAQEPNSFSEIVAKVKAG
;
A
#
# COMPACT_ATOMS: atom_id res chain seq x y z
N MET A 1 3.84 -31.21 -47.47
CA MET A 1 4.06 -30.74 -46.07
C MET A 1 2.83 -29.98 -45.60
N SER A 2 2.28 -30.34 -44.45
CA SER A 2 1.06 -29.71 -43.94
C SER A 2 1.39 -28.33 -43.35
N ARG A 3 0.51 -27.39 -43.60
CA ARG A 3 0.62 -26.01 -43.11
C ARG A 3 -0.06 -25.89 -41.76
N VAL A 4 0.66 -25.38 -40.79
CA VAL A 4 0.09 -25.12 -39.46
C VAL A 4 -0.78 -23.86 -39.53
N LYS A 5 -2.03 -23.98 -39.10
CA LYS A 5 -2.97 -22.86 -39.04
C LYS A 5 -3.10 -22.42 -37.57
N ALA A 6 -2.62 -21.21 -37.29
CA ALA A 6 -2.56 -20.70 -35.93
C ALA A 6 -3.68 -19.70 -35.61
N GLY A 7 -4.72 -19.62 -36.45
CA GLY A 7 -5.77 -18.62 -36.29
C GLY A 7 -6.52 -18.71 -34.97
N VAL A 8 -6.89 -19.89 -34.51
CA VAL A 8 -7.64 -20.10 -33.28
C VAL A 8 -6.77 -19.77 -32.08
N ILE A 9 -5.52 -20.24 -32.07
CA ILE A 9 -4.58 -20.00 -30.98
C ILE A 9 -4.29 -18.50 -30.83
N THR A 10 -4.03 -17.84 -31.98
CA THR A 10 -3.76 -16.39 -32.00
C THR A 10 -4.94 -15.60 -31.45
N ARG A 11 -6.17 -15.93 -31.87
CA ARG A 11 -7.37 -15.28 -31.38
C ARG A 11 -7.53 -15.46 -29.86
N THR A 12 -7.29 -16.64 -29.35
CA THR A 12 -7.37 -16.94 -27.92
C THR A 12 -6.38 -16.09 -27.12
N ARG A 13 -5.14 -15.97 -27.60
CA ARG A 13 -4.10 -15.15 -26.95
C ARG A 13 -4.49 -13.67 -26.95
N HIS A 14 -5.01 -13.17 -28.08
CA HIS A 14 -5.47 -11.78 -28.21
C HIS A 14 -6.64 -11.51 -27.28
N LYS A 15 -7.62 -12.39 -27.21
CA LYS A 15 -8.78 -12.23 -26.33
C LYS A 15 -8.41 -12.24 -24.86
N LYS A 16 -7.40 -13.01 -24.48
CA LYS A 16 -6.91 -13.03 -23.11
C LYS A 16 -6.45 -11.65 -22.64
N ILE A 17 -5.70 -10.96 -23.51
CA ILE A 17 -5.22 -9.59 -23.22
C ILE A 17 -6.39 -8.61 -23.21
N ILE A 18 -7.30 -8.71 -24.20
CA ILE A 18 -8.47 -7.83 -24.30
C ILE A 18 -9.37 -7.96 -23.06
N ARG A 19 -9.53 -9.15 -22.53
CA ARG A 19 -10.31 -9.38 -21.30
C ARG A 19 -9.72 -8.63 -20.11
N ARG A 20 -8.37 -8.62 -20.00
CA ARG A 20 -7.69 -7.87 -18.95
C ARG A 20 -7.89 -6.36 -19.09
N ALA A 21 -8.10 -5.88 -20.30
CA ALA A 21 -8.32 -4.47 -20.60
C ALA A 21 -9.79 -4.06 -20.50
N LYS A 22 -10.66 -4.93 -20.01
CA LYS A 22 -12.08 -4.63 -19.87
C LYS A 22 -12.28 -3.38 -19.03
N GLY A 23 -13.10 -2.45 -19.53
CA GLY A 23 -13.36 -1.19 -18.86
C GLY A 23 -12.40 -0.07 -19.21
N TYR A 24 -11.38 -0.33 -20.01
CA TYR A 24 -10.43 0.69 -20.43
C TYR A 24 -11.08 1.63 -21.45
N TYR A 25 -10.56 2.84 -21.52
CA TYR A 25 -11.10 3.90 -22.34
C TYR A 25 -10.81 3.68 -23.84
N GLY A 26 -11.82 3.89 -24.68
CA GLY A 26 -11.69 3.89 -26.13
C GLY A 26 -11.20 2.56 -26.69
N ARG A 27 -10.26 2.62 -27.64
CA ARG A 27 -9.72 1.42 -28.31
C ARG A 27 -8.88 0.52 -27.42
N ARG A 28 -8.48 0.99 -26.26
CA ARG A 28 -7.68 0.18 -25.32
C ARG A 28 -8.44 -1.03 -24.78
N LYS A 29 -9.77 -0.99 -24.80
CA LYS A 29 -10.59 -2.10 -24.31
C LYS A 29 -10.86 -3.16 -25.36
N ASN A 30 -10.76 -2.84 -26.66
CA ASN A 30 -11.22 -3.74 -27.73
C ASN A 30 -10.23 -3.94 -28.87
N THR A 31 -9.15 -3.21 -28.95
CA THR A 31 -8.10 -3.36 -29.97
C THR A 31 -6.88 -4.00 -29.33
N PHE A 32 -6.46 -5.17 -29.86
CA PHE A 32 -5.36 -5.93 -29.27
C PHE A 32 -4.09 -5.12 -29.08
N LYS A 33 -3.64 -4.43 -30.12
CA LYS A 33 -2.39 -3.67 -30.08
C LYS A 33 -2.42 -2.61 -28.99
N ALA A 34 -3.50 -1.83 -28.91
CA ALA A 34 -3.66 -0.82 -27.88
C ALA A 34 -3.88 -1.42 -26.49
N ALA A 35 -4.67 -2.50 -26.40
CA ALA A 35 -4.93 -3.20 -25.15
C ALA A 35 -3.67 -3.82 -24.57
N ASN A 36 -2.82 -4.41 -25.41
CA ASN A 36 -1.58 -5.03 -24.97
C ASN A 36 -0.66 -4.01 -24.30
N GLN A 37 -0.46 -2.85 -24.93
CA GLN A 37 0.34 -1.77 -24.38
C GLN A 37 -0.25 -1.23 -23.08
N ALA A 38 -1.56 -1.05 -23.03
CA ALA A 38 -2.26 -0.55 -21.84
C ALA A 38 -2.15 -1.52 -20.66
N VAL A 39 -2.32 -2.82 -20.91
CA VAL A 39 -2.19 -3.86 -19.86
C VAL A 39 -0.76 -3.96 -19.34
N GLU A 40 0.24 -3.87 -20.24
CA GLU A 40 1.65 -3.86 -19.82
C GLU A 40 1.95 -2.68 -18.90
N LYS A 41 1.48 -1.49 -19.27
CA LYS A 41 1.68 -0.28 -18.46
C LYS A 41 0.94 -0.36 -17.14
N ALA A 42 -0.29 -0.90 -17.15
CA ALA A 42 -1.05 -1.12 -15.92
C ALA A 42 -0.32 -2.08 -14.98
N GLY A 43 0.31 -3.13 -15.52
CA GLY A 43 1.12 -4.06 -14.75
C GLY A 43 2.34 -3.40 -14.11
N GLN A 44 3.02 -2.53 -14.86
CA GLN A 44 4.16 -1.76 -14.35
C GLN A 44 3.75 -0.83 -13.22
N TYR A 45 2.63 -0.13 -13.38
CA TYR A 45 2.10 0.75 -12.35
C TYR A 45 1.68 -0.04 -11.10
N ALA A 46 1.03 -1.19 -11.29
CA ALA A 46 0.63 -2.04 -10.18
C ALA A 46 1.83 -2.52 -9.36
N TYR A 47 2.90 -2.94 -10.03
CA TYR A 47 4.14 -3.38 -9.39
C TYR A 47 4.77 -2.24 -8.58
N ARG A 48 4.92 -1.07 -9.21
CA ARG A 48 5.46 0.12 -8.56
C ARG A 48 4.61 0.53 -7.36
N ASP A 49 3.30 0.59 -7.54
CA ASP A 49 2.38 1.14 -6.54
C ASP A 49 2.17 0.19 -5.36
N ARG A 50 2.35 -1.13 -5.54
CA ARG A 50 2.39 -2.04 -4.40
C ARG A 50 3.55 -1.72 -3.46
N LYS A 51 4.69 -1.29 -3.99
CA LYS A 51 5.83 -0.84 -3.18
C LYS A 51 5.56 0.52 -2.54
N VAL A 52 4.94 1.43 -3.29
CA VAL A 52 4.57 2.77 -2.79
C VAL A 52 3.54 2.66 -1.68
N ARG A 53 2.61 1.71 -1.76
CA ARG A 53 1.57 1.50 -0.75
C ARG A 53 2.15 1.30 0.65
N LYS A 54 3.24 0.55 0.75
CA LYS A 54 3.91 0.31 2.04
C LYS A 54 4.41 1.61 2.66
N ARG A 55 4.97 2.49 1.84
CA ARG A 55 5.45 3.81 2.29
C ARG A 55 4.30 4.71 2.69
N GLU A 56 3.20 4.67 1.95
CA GLU A 56 2.01 5.48 2.24
C GLU A 56 1.35 5.06 3.55
N PHE A 57 1.23 3.75 3.80
CA PHE A 57 0.70 3.26 5.06
C PHE A 57 1.59 3.64 6.23
N ARG A 58 2.91 3.54 6.08
CA ARG A 58 3.83 3.97 7.13
C ARG A 58 3.68 5.45 7.45
N SER A 59 3.53 6.28 6.42
CA SER A 59 3.28 7.72 6.59
C SER A 59 1.97 7.97 7.36
N LEU A 60 0.92 7.24 7.03
CA LEU A 60 -0.37 7.33 7.72
C LEU A 60 -0.24 6.94 9.20
N TRP A 61 0.45 5.86 9.49
CA TRP A 61 0.67 5.41 10.86
C TRP A 61 1.42 6.47 11.68
N ILE A 62 2.47 7.06 11.09
CA ILE A 62 3.24 8.12 11.74
C ILE A 62 2.36 9.33 12.03
N GLN A 63 1.49 9.73 11.10
CA GLN A 63 0.56 10.84 11.31
C GLN A 63 -0.41 10.56 12.47
N ARG A 64 -0.95 9.35 12.54
CA ARG A 64 -1.86 8.96 13.61
C ARG A 64 -1.18 8.92 14.97
N ILE A 65 0.04 8.37 15.03
CA ILE A 65 0.83 8.33 16.26
C ILE A 65 1.16 9.76 16.71
N ASN A 66 1.56 10.62 15.77
CA ASN A 66 1.88 12.01 16.06
C ASN A 66 0.66 12.76 16.62
N ALA A 67 -0.51 12.56 16.04
CA ALA A 67 -1.74 13.16 16.54
C ALA A 67 -2.03 12.71 17.97
N GLY A 68 -1.90 11.42 18.25
CA GLY A 68 -2.07 10.87 19.59
C GLY A 68 -1.06 11.44 20.60
N CYS A 69 0.20 11.58 20.18
CA CYS A 69 1.24 12.17 21.01
C CYS A 69 0.94 13.62 21.36
N ARG A 70 0.45 14.39 20.41
CA ARG A 70 0.11 15.81 20.64
C ARG A 70 -1.00 15.98 21.65
N LEU A 71 -1.96 15.06 21.70
CA LEU A 71 -3.01 15.09 22.71
C LEU A 71 -2.44 14.97 24.13
N HIS A 72 -1.27 14.35 24.25
CA HIS A 72 -0.60 14.18 25.54
C HIS A 72 0.58 15.14 25.72
N GLY A 73 0.73 16.12 24.85
CA GLY A 73 1.76 17.16 24.98
C GLY A 73 3.18 16.68 24.70
N ILE A 74 3.37 15.60 23.95
CA ILE A 74 4.67 15.04 23.61
C ILE A 74 4.87 15.03 22.09
N LYS A 75 6.11 15.22 21.65
CA LYS A 75 6.43 15.16 20.22
C LYS A 75 6.67 13.72 19.79
N TYR A 76 6.35 13.41 18.54
CA TYR A 76 6.54 12.08 17.97
C TYR A 76 8.00 11.60 18.11
N SER A 77 8.96 12.45 17.80
CA SER A 77 10.38 12.09 17.86
C SER A 77 10.81 11.72 19.30
N ILE A 78 10.33 12.45 20.27
CA ILE A 78 10.60 12.19 21.70
C ILE A 78 9.94 10.88 22.12
N PHE A 79 8.71 10.65 21.67
CA PHE A 79 7.96 9.42 21.98
C PHE A 79 8.68 8.17 21.45
N ILE A 80 9.10 8.19 20.18
CA ILE A 80 9.80 7.07 19.55
C ILE A 80 11.15 6.82 20.22
N ASN A 81 11.91 7.89 20.52
CA ASN A 81 13.17 7.77 21.22
C ASN A 81 13.00 7.18 22.63
N GLY A 82 11.95 7.59 23.32
CA GLY A 82 11.60 7.05 24.64
C GLY A 82 11.27 5.56 24.59
N LEU A 83 10.55 5.12 23.59
CA LEU A 83 10.25 3.69 23.39
C LEU A 83 11.54 2.88 23.17
N LYS A 84 12.48 3.41 22.42
CA LYS A 84 13.76 2.76 22.19
C LYS A 84 14.58 2.65 23.49
N LYS A 85 14.59 3.71 24.28
CA LYS A 85 15.31 3.72 25.56
C LYS A 85 14.75 2.70 26.55
N LEU A 86 13.43 2.49 26.53
CA LEU A 86 12.75 1.52 27.40
C LEU A 86 12.74 0.11 26.82
N ASN A 87 13.32 -0.11 25.64
CA ASN A 87 13.32 -1.38 24.90
C ASN A 87 11.91 -1.92 24.62
N LEU A 88 10.96 -1.02 24.39
CA LEU A 88 9.60 -1.38 24.04
C LEU A 88 9.51 -1.50 22.52
N ASN A 89 9.31 -2.72 22.04
CA ASN A 89 9.35 -3.04 20.61
C ASN A 89 7.93 -3.07 20.01
N PHE A 90 7.30 -1.92 19.92
CA PHE A 90 6.03 -1.77 19.21
C PHE A 90 6.29 -1.32 17.79
N ASN A 91 5.63 -1.96 16.80
CA ASN A 91 5.70 -1.44 15.44
C ASN A 91 4.69 -0.27 15.28
N ARG A 92 4.90 0.53 14.23
CA ARG A 92 4.09 1.74 14.02
C ARG A 92 2.63 1.43 13.72
N LYS A 93 2.34 0.32 13.08
CA LYS A 93 0.97 -0.11 12.79
C LYS A 93 0.19 -0.31 14.09
N ILE A 94 0.76 -1.05 15.03
CA ILE A 94 0.13 -1.33 16.33
C ILE A 94 -0.07 -0.03 17.11
N LEU A 95 0.94 0.83 17.16
CA LEU A 95 0.86 2.11 17.86
C LEU A 95 -0.21 3.02 17.27
N ALA A 96 -0.33 3.06 15.94
CA ALA A 96 -1.36 3.85 15.26
C ALA A 96 -2.75 3.33 15.58
N ASP A 97 -2.95 2.02 15.62
CA ASP A 97 -4.23 1.41 15.98
C ASP A 97 -4.60 1.71 17.43
N LEU A 98 -3.65 1.63 18.35
CA LEU A 98 -3.89 1.97 19.75
C LEU A 98 -4.26 3.44 19.92
N ALA A 99 -3.57 4.33 19.22
CA ALA A 99 -3.84 5.76 19.29
C ALA A 99 -5.25 6.11 18.79
N ALA A 100 -5.71 5.40 17.75
CA ALA A 100 -7.01 5.67 17.13
C ALA A 100 -8.16 4.96 17.84
N GLN A 101 -7.99 3.68 18.21
CA GLN A 101 -9.08 2.83 18.68
C GLN A 101 -9.06 2.59 20.19
N GLU A 102 -7.89 2.63 20.81
CA GLU A 102 -7.73 2.37 22.24
C GLU A 102 -6.92 3.49 22.89
N PRO A 103 -7.51 4.70 23.04
CA PRO A 103 -6.76 5.85 23.57
C PRO A 103 -6.24 5.62 25.00
N ASN A 104 -6.93 4.84 25.80
CA ASN A 104 -6.50 4.56 27.19
C ASN A 104 -5.19 3.76 27.20
N SER A 105 -5.10 2.72 26.37
CA SER A 105 -3.89 1.91 26.24
C SER A 105 -2.72 2.75 25.72
N PHE A 106 -2.97 3.58 24.73
CA PHE A 106 -1.96 4.50 24.19
C PHE A 106 -1.49 5.49 25.25
N SER A 107 -2.41 6.02 26.03
CA SER A 107 -2.13 6.92 27.14
C SER A 107 -1.18 6.29 28.17
N GLU A 108 -1.37 5.02 28.50
CA GLU A 108 -0.48 4.27 29.40
C GLU A 108 0.93 4.18 28.86
N ILE A 109 1.07 3.92 27.57
CA ILE A 109 2.40 3.85 26.90
C ILE A 109 3.07 5.22 26.94
N VAL A 110 2.34 6.28 26.64
CA VAL A 110 2.87 7.66 26.72
C VAL A 110 3.31 7.99 28.13
N ALA A 111 2.56 7.60 29.13
CA ALA A 111 2.89 7.83 30.53
C ALA A 111 4.20 7.14 30.91
N LYS A 112 4.43 5.91 30.44
CA LYS A 112 5.69 5.19 30.67
C LYS A 112 6.89 5.91 30.02
N VAL A 113 6.68 6.41 28.80
CA VAL A 113 7.72 7.15 28.08
C VAL A 113 8.07 8.45 28.83
N LYS A 114 7.07 9.17 29.34
CA LYS A 114 7.31 10.42 30.08
C LYS A 114 8.01 10.16 31.42
N ALA A 115 7.73 9.02 32.04
CA ALA A 115 8.33 8.66 33.33
C ALA A 115 9.78 8.17 33.20
N GLY A 116 10.13 7.66 32.00
CA GLY A 116 11.45 7.09 31.73
C GLY A 116 12.57 8.07 31.35
#